data_fd2f7e268558d4b5ef3fb92a54d16911
#
_entry.id   fd2f7e268558d4b5ef3fb92a54d16911
#
_cell.length_a   1.000
_cell.length_b   1.000
_cell.length_c   1.000
_cell.angle_alpha   90.00
_cell.angle_beta   90.00
_cell.angle_gamma   90.00
#
_symmetry.space_group_name_H-M   'P 1'
#
loop_
_entity.id
_entity.type
_entity.pdbx_description
1 polymer ?
#
loop_
_entity_poly.entity_id
_entity_poly.type
_entity_poly.pdbx_seq_one_letter_code
_entity_poly.pdbx_strand_id
1 'polypeptide(L)'
;MIGVMVEPPGEPAALRHYYAVGFEDRAKAEWTAVDRALTAGRVAASPVKGLEPVQALAELTAHRMKMLGLAAGEVRELGWKYPRRWLG
;
A
#
# COMPACT_ATOMS: atom_id res chain seq x y z
N MET A 1 2.58 5.42 -3.31
CA MET A 1 2.83 4.61 -2.08
C MET A 1 1.57 4.56 -1.24
N ILE A 2 1.04 3.39 -1.04
CA ILE A 2 -0.22 3.19 -0.32
C ILE A 2 0.00 2.22 0.84
N GLY A 3 -0.50 2.59 2.02
CA GLY A 3 -0.55 1.70 3.17
C GLY A 3 -1.98 1.20 3.38
N VAL A 4 -2.15 -0.10 3.59
CA VAL A 4 -3.46 -0.71 3.83
C VAL A 4 -3.42 -1.50 5.13
N MET A 5 -4.40 -1.28 6.00
CA MET A 5 -4.52 -2.03 7.26
C MET A 5 -5.16 -3.38 6.97
N VAL A 6 -4.40 -4.44 7.13
CA VAL A 6 -4.81 -5.81 6.79
C VAL A 6 -4.75 -6.68 8.05
N GLU A 7 -5.77 -7.50 8.24
CA GLU A 7 -5.80 -8.53 9.26
C GLU A 7 -5.28 -9.83 8.64
N PRO A 8 -4.00 -10.19 8.87
CA PRO A 8 -3.46 -11.44 8.29
C PRO A 8 -4.14 -12.66 8.91
N PRO A 9 -4.25 -13.77 8.17
CA PRO A 9 -4.80 -15.01 8.72
C PRO A 9 -4.03 -15.45 9.97
N GLY A 10 -4.77 -15.74 11.04
CA GLY A 10 -4.17 -16.20 12.30
C GLY A 10 -3.60 -15.09 13.20
N GLU A 11 -3.60 -13.85 12.76
CA GLU A 11 -3.13 -12.71 13.56
C GLU A 11 -4.31 -12.01 14.23
N PRO A 12 -4.21 -11.66 15.54
CA PRO A 12 -5.31 -11.01 16.26
C PRO A 12 -5.46 -9.52 15.94
N ALA A 13 -4.46 -8.89 15.35
CA ALA A 13 -4.45 -7.46 15.09
C ALA A 13 -4.19 -7.15 13.62
N ALA A 14 -4.78 -6.05 13.14
CA ALA A 14 -4.47 -5.53 11.81
C ALA A 14 -3.07 -4.93 11.77
N LEU A 15 -2.35 -5.19 10.69
CA LEU A 15 -1.02 -4.66 10.42
C LEU A 15 -1.07 -3.85 9.13
N ARG A 16 -0.22 -2.83 9.02
CA ARG A 16 -0.14 -2.05 7.79
C ARG A 16 0.70 -2.82 6.77
N HIS A 17 0.11 -3.04 5.59
CA HIS A 17 0.78 -3.63 4.44
C HIS A 17 1.04 -2.54 3.41
N TYR A 18 2.25 -2.47 2.87
CA TYR A 18 2.68 -1.38 2.00
C TYR A 18 2.70 -1.80 0.55
N TYR A 19 2.29 -0.87 -0.33
CA TYR A 19 2.25 -1.10 -1.78
C TYR A 19 2.81 0.11 -2.52
N ALA A 20 3.62 -0.15 -3.54
CA ALA A 20 4.00 0.84 -4.53
C ALA A 20 3.09 0.65 -5.75
N VAL A 21 2.37 1.69 -6.13
CA VAL A 21 1.38 1.61 -7.20
C VAL A 21 1.70 2.66 -8.26
N GLY A 22 1.83 2.21 -9.49
CA GLY A 22 2.22 3.04 -10.63
C GLY A 22 1.04 3.72 -11.33
N PHE A 23 0.10 4.28 -10.59
CA PHE A 23 -1.01 5.07 -11.12
C PHE A 23 -0.91 6.50 -10.63
N GLU A 24 -1.11 7.47 -11.54
CA GLU A 24 -1.15 8.89 -11.19
C GLU A 24 -2.43 9.26 -10.43
N ASP A 25 -3.54 8.63 -10.79
CA ASP A 25 -4.83 8.83 -10.13
C ASP A 25 -4.81 8.18 -8.76
N ARG A 26 -4.95 9.01 -7.72
CA ARG A 26 -4.93 8.56 -6.32
C ARG A 26 -6.02 7.53 -6.03
N ALA A 27 -7.23 7.74 -6.54
CA ALA A 27 -8.34 6.82 -6.31
C ALA A 27 -8.05 5.45 -6.93
N LYS A 28 -7.53 5.42 -8.15
CA LYS A 28 -7.13 4.16 -8.80
C LYS A 28 -5.99 3.48 -8.04
N ALA A 29 -5.03 4.24 -7.56
CA ALA A 29 -3.92 3.70 -6.78
C ALA A 29 -4.41 3.05 -5.50
N GLU A 30 -5.28 3.73 -4.75
CA GLU A 30 -5.86 3.20 -3.52
C GLU A 30 -6.69 1.93 -3.78
N TRP A 31 -7.57 1.96 -4.77
CA TRP A 31 -8.39 0.80 -5.13
C TRP A 31 -7.55 -0.40 -5.55
N THR A 32 -6.51 -0.16 -6.34
CA THR A 32 -5.63 -1.23 -6.80
C THR A 32 -4.87 -1.85 -5.63
N ALA A 33 -4.42 -1.02 -4.70
CA ALA A 33 -3.76 -1.50 -3.48
C ALA A 33 -4.71 -2.33 -2.61
N VAL A 34 -5.97 -1.90 -2.46
CA VAL A 34 -6.99 -2.65 -1.71
C VAL A 34 -7.25 -4.00 -2.36
N ASP A 35 -7.43 -4.05 -3.67
CA ASP A 35 -7.65 -5.31 -4.37
C ASP A 35 -6.51 -6.29 -4.12
N ARG A 36 -5.29 -5.82 -4.14
CA ARG A 36 -4.13 -6.66 -3.86
C ARG A 36 -4.07 -7.06 -2.39
N ALA A 37 -4.41 -6.14 -1.49
CA ALA A 37 -4.40 -6.39 -0.05
C ALA A 37 -5.39 -7.47 0.36
N LEU A 38 -6.51 -7.60 -0.33
CA LEU A 38 -7.50 -8.65 -0.07
C LEU A 38 -6.93 -10.05 -0.26
N THR A 39 -5.86 -10.20 -1.02
CA THR A 39 -5.17 -11.49 -1.17
C THR A 39 -4.28 -11.81 0.03
N ALA A 40 -3.88 -10.81 0.80
CA ALA A 40 -3.02 -10.97 1.98
C ALA A 40 -3.81 -11.19 3.27
N GLY A 41 -5.08 -10.77 3.29
CA GLY A 41 -5.94 -10.90 4.45
C GLY A 41 -7.16 -10.01 4.34
N ARG A 42 -7.86 -9.83 5.47
CA ARG A 42 -9.03 -8.98 5.55
C ARG A 42 -8.63 -7.53 5.73
N VAL A 43 -9.12 -6.65 4.88
CA VAL A 43 -8.89 -5.20 5.02
C VAL A 43 -9.79 -4.65 6.14
N ALA A 44 -9.21 -3.86 7.04
CA ALA A 44 -9.94 -3.27 8.15
C ALA A 44 -11.05 -2.34 7.63
N ALA A 45 -12.20 -2.36 8.31
CA ALA A 45 -13.36 -1.56 7.93
C ALA A 45 -13.42 -0.20 8.62
N SER A 46 -12.54 0.03 9.59
CA SER A 46 -12.51 1.27 10.38
C SER A 46 -11.07 1.59 10.78
N PRO A 47 -10.78 2.83 11.19
CA PRO A 47 -9.42 3.20 11.62
C PRO A 47 -8.90 2.30 12.73
N VAL A 48 -7.62 1.94 12.65
CA VAL A 48 -6.92 1.10 13.62
C VAL A 48 -5.83 1.94 14.28
N LYS A 49 -5.93 2.15 15.59
CA LYS A 49 -4.96 2.97 16.35
C LYS A 49 -4.73 4.36 15.74
N GLY A 50 -5.80 4.97 15.23
CA GLY A 50 -5.74 6.28 14.59
C GLY A 50 -5.26 6.27 13.14
N LEU A 51 -4.96 5.11 12.57
CA LEU A 51 -4.55 4.99 11.18
C LEU A 51 -5.73 4.59 10.31
N GLU A 52 -5.90 5.29 9.20
CA GLU A 52 -6.93 4.96 8.22
C GLU A 52 -6.69 3.58 7.60
N PRO A 53 -7.76 2.84 7.27
CA PRO A 53 -7.62 1.54 6.63
C PRO A 53 -6.85 1.57 5.31
N VAL A 54 -7.00 2.64 4.55
CA VAL A 54 -6.26 2.87 3.30
C VAL A 54 -5.72 4.29 3.33
N GLN A 55 -4.43 4.45 3.15
CA GLN A 55 -3.81 5.77 3.21
C GLN A 55 -2.74 5.94 2.14
N ALA A 56 -2.84 7.02 1.38
CA ALA A 56 -1.78 7.44 0.49
C ALA A 56 -0.67 8.09 1.33
N LEU A 57 0.52 7.51 1.32
CA LEU A 57 1.64 7.92 2.16
C LEU A 57 2.55 8.94 1.46
N ALA A 58 2.77 8.75 0.17
CA ALA A 58 3.60 9.64 -0.63
C ALA A 58 3.29 9.44 -2.11
N GLU A 59 3.46 10.48 -2.90
CA GLU A 59 3.44 10.37 -4.34
C GLU A 59 4.83 9.99 -4.84
N LEU A 60 4.87 9.05 -5.79
CA LEU A 60 6.10 8.69 -6.46
C LEU A 60 6.20 9.52 -7.74
N THR A 61 7.28 10.27 -7.89
CA THR A 61 7.55 10.99 -9.14
C THR A 61 7.85 9.97 -10.26
N ALA A 62 7.64 10.38 -11.52
CA ALA A 62 7.99 9.54 -12.65
C ALA A 62 9.45 9.11 -12.62
N HIS A 63 10.34 10.03 -12.23
CA HIS A 63 11.77 9.75 -12.08
C HIS A 63 12.03 8.68 -11.02
N ARG A 64 11.39 8.79 -9.85
CA ARG A 64 11.54 7.82 -8.76
C ARG A 64 11.02 6.45 -9.16
N MET A 65 9.87 6.40 -9.82
CA MET A 65 9.30 5.15 -10.34
C MET A 65 10.29 4.47 -11.28
N LYS A 66 10.87 5.23 -12.19
CA LYS A 66 11.88 4.72 -13.12
C LYS A 66 13.10 4.16 -12.41
N MET A 67 13.62 4.89 -11.41
CA MET A 67 14.76 4.44 -10.62
C MET A 67 14.49 3.16 -9.85
N LEU A 68 13.27 2.98 -9.37
CA LEU A 68 12.87 1.80 -8.60
C LEU A 68 12.36 0.66 -9.49
N GLY A 69 12.29 0.89 -10.80
CA GLY A 69 11.82 -0.12 -11.75
C GLY A 69 10.32 -0.37 -11.68
N LEU A 70 9.54 0.59 -11.22
CA LEU A 70 8.09 0.48 -11.15
C LEU A 70 7.48 0.96 -12.46
N ALA A 71 6.79 0.05 -13.17
CA ALA A 71 6.12 0.37 -14.42
C ALA A 71 4.77 1.05 -14.18
N ALA A 72 4.30 1.80 -15.19
CA ALA A 72 2.96 2.37 -15.16
C ALA A 72 1.93 1.24 -15.05
N GLY A 73 0.99 1.39 -14.11
CA GLY A 73 -0.04 0.38 -13.84
C GLY A 73 0.41 -0.80 -13.00
N GLU A 74 1.69 -0.86 -12.63
CA GLU A 74 2.21 -1.93 -11.79
C GLU A 74 1.82 -1.73 -10.33
N VAL A 75 1.53 -2.84 -9.63
CA VAL A 75 1.38 -2.88 -8.17
C VAL A 75 2.48 -3.77 -7.62
N ARG A 76 3.26 -3.24 -6.70
CA ARG A 76 4.32 -4.01 -6.05
C ARG A 76 4.09 -4.07 -4.56
N GLU A 77 4.03 -5.27 -4.01
CA GLU A 77 3.93 -5.49 -2.57
C GLU A 77 5.29 -5.22 -1.93
N LEU A 78 5.30 -4.33 -0.94
CA LEU A 78 6.53 -3.98 -0.22
C LEU A 78 6.65 -4.66 1.13
N GLY A 79 5.58 -5.34 1.57
CA GLY A 79 5.57 -6.09 2.82
C GLY A 79 5.01 -5.30 4.00
N TRP A 80 5.26 -5.83 5.19
CA TRP A 80 4.67 -5.35 6.45
C TRP A 80 5.55 -4.34 7.18
N LYS A 81 6.81 -4.20 6.78
CA LYS A 81 7.75 -3.26 7.36
C LYS A 81 7.71 -1.93 6.61
N TYR A 82 7.94 -0.83 7.33
CA TYR A 82 8.00 0.49 6.72
C TYR A 82 9.05 0.53 5.59
N PRO A 83 8.65 0.89 4.38
CA PRO A 83 9.53 0.77 3.21
C PRO A 83 10.45 1.98 3.04
N ARG A 84 11.47 2.11 3.87
CA ARG A 84 12.41 3.25 3.85
C ARG A 84 13.04 3.49 2.48
N ARG A 85 13.35 2.41 1.78
CA ARG A 85 13.95 2.47 0.45
C ARG A 85 13.10 3.25 -0.55
N TRP A 86 11.78 3.20 -0.36
CA TRP A 86 10.81 3.85 -1.24
C TRP A 86 10.39 5.23 -0.74
N LEU A 87 10.44 5.47 0.57
CA LEU A 87 9.92 6.67 1.20
C LEU A 87 11.02 7.58 1.76
N GLY A 88 12.14 7.05 2.01
CA GLY A 88 13.25 7.77 2.58
C GLY A 88 14.24 8.17 1.55
#